data_b58be8a164cb7897abaa658493cab705
#
_entry.id   b58be8a164cb7897abaa658493cab705
#
_cell.length_a   1.000
_cell.length_b   1.000
_cell.length_c   1.000
_cell.angle_alpha   90.00
_cell.angle_beta   90.00
_cell.angle_gamma   90.00
#
_symmetry.space_group_name_H-M   'P 1'
#
loop_
_entity.id
_entity.type
_entity.pdbx_description
1 polymer ?
#
loop_
_entity_poly.entity_id
_entity_poly.type
_entity_poly.pdbx_seq_one_letter_code
_entity_poly.pdbx_strand_id
1 'polypeptide(L)'
;IAELIAGNESQVEAEVVSADVVYRGKRQLRVTVRDDTGQLMLRFLNFYSSQIKQMAVGRRFRIFGLVRGGLAGDEMIHPRVRACNNADPLAKSLTPVYPSPEGVPQSWLRKRIDRALRDVDIDDVLPSVMRARHQLDGLKDSIERLHRPPPDADALALQQRTDPAWRRLMFDELLAQQLALRAAREARADRRAYPLATDGLISARLRAQLPFTLTVAQQRVWSEIELDLARTQPMHRLLQGDVGSGKTVIAALAAARAIESGLQAALMAPTEILAEQHFRKVAEWLSPIGVQIEWLAGRLTPAAKRAAQDSIASGQAQLIVGTHALIQEAVAFTRLGLAIVDEQHRFGVAQRLALRGGDDNHAPHLLMLSATPIPRTLAMSYLA
;
A
#
# COMPACT_ATOMS: atom_id res chain seq x y z
N ILE A 1 -9.49 41.39 19.41
CA ILE A 1 -10.70 40.76 19.98
C ILE A 1 -11.94 41.20 19.20
N ALA A 2 -12.06 42.47 18.81
CA ALA A 2 -13.23 42.96 18.06
C ALA A 2 -13.51 42.25 16.72
N GLU A 3 -12.52 41.60 16.12
CA GLU A 3 -12.66 40.86 14.86
C GLU A 3 -12.98 39.37 15.05
N LEU A 4 -13.23 38.93 16.29
CA LEU A 4 -13.57 37.55 16.57
C LEU A 4 -14.97 37.22 16.01
N ILE A 5 -15.06 36.05 15.38
CA ILE A 5 -16.33 35.53 14.84
C ILE A 5 -16.72 34.30 15.63
N ALA A 6 -17.88 34.30 16.24
CA ALA A 6 -18.43 33.15 16.96
C ALA A 6 -18.57 31.94 16.02
N GLY A 7 -18.12 30.77 16.48
CA GLY A 7 -18.05 29.52 15.70
C GLY A 7 -16.68 29.23 15.07
N ASN A 8 -15.75 30.19 15.06
CA ASN A 8 -14.41 29.99 14.50
C ASN A 8 -13.35 29.79 15.59
N GLU A 9 -12.34 29.00 15.30
CA GLU A 9 -11.11 28.95 16.10
C GLU A 9 -10.27 30.19 15.80
N SER A 10 -9.85 30.89 16.84
CA SER A 10 -9.10 32.14 16.69
C SER A 10 -7.98 32.23 17.71
N GLN A 11 -6.94 32.99 17.36
CA GLN A 11 -5.82 33.30 18.24
C GLN A 11 -5.80 34.78 18.56
N VAL A 12 -5.70 35.12 19.83
CA VAL A 12 -5.57 36.51 20.28
C VAL A 12 -4.44 36.66 21.28
N GLU A 13 -3.86 37.85 21.35
CA GLU A 13 -2.96 38.26 22.41
C GLU A 13 -3.64 39.30 23.29
N ALA A 14 -3.79 38.99 24.57
CA ALA A 14 -4.53 39.85 25.48
C ALA A 14 -3.93 39.80 26.89
N GLU A 15 -4.20 40.86 27.64
CA GLU A 15 -3.79 41.03 29.02
C GLU A 15 -4.94 40.62 29.95
N VAL A 16 -4.60 39.94 31.05
CA VAL A 16 -5.57 39.58 32.10
C VAL A 16 -6.02 40.80 32.87
N VAL A 17 -7.32 41.05 32.85
CA VAL A 17 -7.99 42.13 33.62
C VAL A 17 -8.54 41.61 34.94
N SER A 18 -9.13 40.42 34.95
CA SER A 18 -9.60 39.75 36.16
C SER A 18 -9.49 38.23 36.05
N ALA A 19 -9.35 37.56 37.20
CA ALA A 19 -9.31 36.12 37.29
C ALA A 19 -10.07 35.68 38.57
N ASP A 20 -11.31 35.22 38.40
CA ASP A 20 -12.22 34.94 39.49
C ASP A 20 -12.68 33.48 39.51
N VAL A 21 -12.70 32.88 40.68
CA VAL A 21 -13.29 31.55 40.88
C VAL A 21 -14.76 31.70 41.25
N VAL A 22 -15.64 31.25 40.35
CA VAL A 22 -17.08 31.37 40.50
C VAL A 22 -17.72 30.00 40.70
N TYR A 23 -18.70 29.95 41.59
CA TYR A 23 -19.49 28.74 41.87
C TYR A 23 -20.88 28.88 41.23
N ARG A 24 -21.12 28.21 40.09
CA ARG A 24 -22.44 28.04 39.48
C ARG A 24 -22.67 26.55 39.25
N GLY A 25 -23.14 25.86 40.28
CA GLY A 25 -23.26 24.41 40.29
C GLY A 25 -21.92 23.68 40.40
N LYS A 26 -20.94 23.98 39.51
CA LYS A 26 -19.55 23.50 39.58
C LYS A 26 -18.58 24.67 39.67
N ARG A 27 -17.44 24.44 40.35
CA ARG A 27 -16.35 25.41 40.46
C ARG A 27 -15.77 25.71 39.07
N GLN A 28 -15.69 26.99 38.68
CA GLN A 28 -15.19 27.46 37.39
C GLN A 28 -14.22 28.61 37.61
N LEU A 29 -13.11 28.60 36.86
CA LEU A 29 -12.22 29.77 36.77
C LEU A 29 -12.67 30.60 35.55
N ARG A 30 -13.02 31.88 35.82
CA ARG A 30 -13.33 32.87 34.80
C ARG A 30 -12.19 33.87 34.75
N VAL A 31 -11.64 34.07 33.57
CA VAL A 31 -10.60 35.06 33.35
C VAL A 31 -11.07 36.01 32.27
N THR A 32 -11.14 37.29 32.59
CA THR A 32 -11.42 38.32 31.59
C THR A 32 -10.08 38.84 31.08
N VAL A 33 -9.92 38.82 29.77
CA VAL A 33 -8.74 39.34 29.09
C VAL A 33 -9.12 40.49 28.18
N ARG A 34 -8.21 41.43 27.96
CA ARG A 34 -8.44 42.62 27.14
C ARG A 34 -7.25 42.88 26.22
N ASP A 35 -7.54 43.28 24.99
CA ASP A 35 -6.60 43.92 24.08
C ASP A 35 -7.05 45.37 23.79
N ASP A 36 -6.42 46.04 22.85
CA ASP A 36 -6.74 47.40 22.46
C ASP A 36 -8.12 47.54 21.77
N THR A 37 -8.75 46.41 21.39
CA THR A 37 -9.96 46.36 20.57
C THR A 37 -11.18 45.85 21.33
N GLY A 38 -11.02 45.13 22.44
CA GLY A 38 -12.15 44.56 23.16
C GLY A 38 -11.80 43.69 24.36
N GLN A 39 -12.81 42.99 24.89
CA GLN A 39 -12.66 42.05 26.00
C GLN A 39 -13.18 40.68 25.60
N LEU A 40 -12.53 39.63 26.11
CA LEU A 40 -12.89 38.25 25.89
C LEU A 40 -12.91 37.48 27.21
N MET A 41 -13.92 36.63 27.39
CA MET A 41 -14.04 35.80 28.58
C MET A 41 -13.47 34.41 28.33
N LEU A 42 -12.52 33.96 29.18
CA LEU A 42 -11.99 32.61 29.17
C LEU A 42 -12.63 31.82 30.32
N ARG A 43 -13.15 30.64 30.05
CA ARG A 43 -13.77 29.77 31.06
C ARG A 43 -13.06 28.44 31.15
N PHE A 44 -12.62 28.08 32.37
CA PHE A 44 -12.04 26.81 32.68
C PHE A 44 -12.93 26.06 33.67
N LEU A 45 -13.59 24.99 33.20
CA LEU A 45 -14.50 24.15 33.99
C LEU A 45 -13.71 23.18 34.90
N ASN A 46 -12.53 22.80 34.46
CA ASN A 46 -11.55 22.02 35.22
C ASN A 46 -10.25 22.79 35.25
N PHE A 47 -9.73 23.10 36.43
CA PHE A 47 -8.51 23.89 36.60
C PHE A 47 -7.77 23.53 37.88
N TYR A 48 -6.47 23.74 37.88
CA TYR A 48 -5.57 23.54 39.02
C TYR A 48 -5.28 24.88 39.72
N SER A 49 -4.92 24.83 40.98
CA SER A 49 -4.56 26.05 41.73
C SER A 49 -3.33 26.77 41.15
N SER A 50 -2.47 26.06 40.44
CA SER A 50 -1.34 26.63 39.70
C SER A 50 -1.80 27.51 38.54
N GLN A 51 -2.88 27.18 37.87
CA GLN A 51 -3.44 27.97 36.76
C GLN A 51 -3.96 29.33 37.23
N ILE A 52 -4.57 29.41 38.42
CA ILE A 52 -5.00 30.67 39.01
C ILE A 52 -3.81 31.59 39.20
N LYS A 53 -2.70 31.07 39.75
CA LYS A 53 -1.46 31.84 39.96
C LYS A 53 -0.80 32.27 38.63
N GLN A 54 -0.92 31.45 37.62
CA GLN A 54 -0.40 31.77 36.29
C GLN A 54 -1.18 32.88 35.61
N MET A 55 -2.52 32.91 35.77
CA MET A 55 -3.45 33.90 35.20
C MET A 55 -3.58 35.15 36.06
N ALA A 56 -2.47 35.63 36.61
CA ALA A 56 -2.48 36.87 37.43
C ALA A 56 -2.81 38.09 36.57
N VAL A 57 -3.52 39.05 37.15
CA VAL A 57 -3.86 40.35 36.54
C VAL A 57 -2.58 41.05 36.05
N GLY A 58 -2.65 41.69 34.91
CA GLY A 58 -1.53 42.37 34.25
C GLY A 58 -0.60 41.46 33.44
N ARG A 59 -0.83 40.15 33.44
CA ARG A 59 -0.06 39.23 32.58
C ARG A 59 -0.67 39.12 31.19
N ARG A 60 0.17 39.07 30.17
CA ARG A 60 -0.24 38.86 28.77
C ARG A 60 -0.13 37.40 28.40
N PHE A 61 -1.13 36.97 27.63
CA PHE A 61 -1.20 35.60 27.10
C PHE A 61 -1.55 35.61 25.63
N ARG A 62 -0.98 34.68 24.89
CA ARG A 62 -1.44 34.24 23.60
C ARG A 62 -2.44 33.12 23.84
N ILE A 63 -3.67 33.33 23.37
CA ILE A 63 -4.86 32.53 23.67
C ILE A 63 -5.40 32.00 22.36
N PHE A 64 -5.59 30.67 22.26
CA PHE A 64 -6.13 30.02 21.07
C PHE A 64 -7.31 29.13 21.49
N GLY A 65 -8.43 29.25 20.80
CA GLY A 65 -9.60 28.43 21.05
C GLY A 65 -10.79 28.78 20.17
N LEU A 66 -11.85 27.97 20.31
CA LEU A 66 -13.14 28.22 19.65
C LEU A 66 -13.85 29.37 20.30
N VAL A 67 -14.16 30.40 19.53
CA VAL A 67 -14.97 31.56 19.97
C VAL A 67 -16.43 31.16 20.05
N ARG A 68 -17.08 31.48 21.15
CA ARG A 68 -18.52 31.25 21.35
C ARG A 68 -19.19 32.57 21.74
N GLY A 69 -20.28 32.85 21.11
CA GLY A 69 -21.13 33.98 21.54
C GLY A 69 -21.81 33.64 22.86
N GLY A 70 -21.62 34.45 23.88
CA GLY A 70 -22.27 34.34 25.19
C GLY A 70 -23.17 35.51 25.49
N LEU A 71 -24.03 35.39 26.51
CA LEU A 71 -24.96 36.47 26.96
C LEU A 71 -24.21 37.74 27.45
N ALA A 72 -22.92 37.60 27.79
CA ALA A 72 -22.08 38.69 28.31
C ALA A 72 -20.92 39.05 27.39
N GLY A 73 -21.01 38.72 26.07
CA GLY A 73 -19.98 38.89 25.09
C GLY A 73 -19.33 37.56 24.67
N ASP A 74 -18.30 37.63 23.83
CA ASP A 74 -17.62 36.45 23.35
C ASP A 74 -16.84 35.74 24.45
N GLU A 75 -16.88 34.41 24.41
CA GLU A 75 -16.17 33.54 25.36
C GLU A 75 -15.41 32.41 24.66
N MET A 76 -14.32 31.95 25.29
CA MET A 76 -13.62 30.70 24.94
C MET A 76 -13.64 29.74 26.12
N ILE A 77 -14.06 28.49 25.89
CA ILE A 77 -14.09 27.44 26.91
C ILE A 77 -12.84 26.54 26.75
N HIS A 78 -12.08 26.40 27.83
CA HIS A 78 -10.80 25.66 27.83
C HIS A 78 -9.83 26.05 26.69
N PRO A 79 -9.58 27.35 26.45
CA PRO A 79 -8.63 27.74 25.43
C PRO A 79 -7.22 27.27 25.79
N ARG A 80 -6.39 27.11 24.79
CA ARG A 80 -4.95 26.96 24.99
C ARG A 80 -4.35 28.33 25.29
N VAL A 81 -3.59 28.42 26.38
CA VAL A 81 -2.99 29.67 26.81
C VAL A 81 -1.48 29.51 26.97
N ARG A 82 -0.74 30.50 26.50
CA ARG A 82 0.71 30.60 26.64
C ARG A 82 1.08 32.01 27.08
N ALA A 83 1.81 32.13 28.18
CA ALA A 83 2.31 33.42 28.58
C ALA A 83 3.23 33.99 27.49
N CYS A 84 3.06 35.26 27.17
CA CYS A 84 3.87 36.00 26.19
C CYS A 84 4.24 37.36 26.75
N ASN A 85 5.35 37.90 26.28
CA ASN A 85 5.76 39.30 26.51
C ASN A 85 5.55 40.08 25.22
N ASN A 86 5.45 41.40 25.30
CA ASN A 86 5.28 42.27 24.13
C ASN A 86 6.33 42.10 23.02
N ALA A 87 7.47 41.48 23.32
CA ALA A 87 8.56 41.21 22.40
C ALA A 87 8.56 39.77 21.83
N ASP A 88 7.63 38.91 22.23
CA ASP A 88 7.59 37.53 21.71
C ASP A 88 7.11 37.55 20.24
N PRO A 89 7.94 37.16 19.29
CA PRO A 89 7.54 37.20 17.88
C PRO A 89 6.38 36.25 17.62
N LEU A 90 5.54 36.60 16.66
CA LEU A 90 4.52 35.70 16.13
C LEU A 90 5.19 34.41 15.61
N ALA A 91 4.47 33.33 15.65
CA ALA A 91 4.97 32.06 15.12
C ALA A 91 5.39 32.25 13.65
N LYS A 92 6.66 31.93 13.34
CA LYS A 92 7.23 32.05 11.98
C LYS A 92 6.73 30.95 11.03
N SER A 93 5.93 30.03 11.51
CA SER A 93 5.39 28.92 10.72
C SER A 93 4.09 28.40 11.35
N LEU A 94 3.26 27.75 10.54
CA LEU A 94 2.10 27.01 11.03
C LEU A 94 2.58 25.87 11.95
N THR A 95 1.78 25.56 12.97
CA THR A 95 2.14 24.55 13.96
C THR A 95 1.74 23.15 13.44
N PRO A 96 2.69 22.26 13.12
CA PRO A 96 2.36 20.94 12.61
C PRO A 96 1.73 20.05 13.69
N VAL A 97 0.79 19.20 13.25
CA VAL A 97 0.17 18.15 14.07
C VAL A 97 0.53 16.81 13.46
N TYR A 98 1.21 15.97 14.23
CA TYR A 98 1.66 14.67 13.80
C TYR A 98 0.74 13.55 14.27
N PRO A 99 0.47 12.51 13.48
CA PRO A 99 -0.10 11.27 13.98
C PRO A 99 0.78 10.72 15.10
N SER A 100 0.21 10.48 16.27
CA SER A 100 0.97 9.96 17.41
C SER A 100 0.22 8.82 18.09
N PRO A 101 0.93 7.77 18.53
CA PRO A 101 0.35 6.75 19.39
C PRO A 101 -0.12 7.36 20.72
N GLU A 102 -1.00 6.66 21.41
CA GLU A 102 -1.49 7.05 22.72
C GLU A 102 -0.32 7.24 23.70
N GLY A 103 -0.37 8.33 24.47
CA GLY A 103 0.66 8.65 25.46
C GLY A 103 1.87 9.45 24.93
N VAL A 104 2.00 9.69 23.62
CA VAL A 104 3.11 10.50 23.08
C VAL A 104 2.68 11.95 22.87
N PRO A 105 3.24 12.91 23.66
CA PRO A 105 2.87 14.32 23.54
C PRO A 105 3.32 14.94 22.22
N GLN A 106 2.46 15.74 21.57
CA GLN A 106 2.77 16.49 20.36
C GLN A 106 4.00 17.39 20.51
N SER A 107 4.18 18.01 21.68
CA SER A 107 5.34 18.86 21.97
C SER A 107 6.66 18.09 21.93
N TRP A 108 6.66 16.82 22.35
CA TRP A 108 7.83 15.95 22.30
C TRP A 108 8.18 15.60 20.85
N LEU A 109 7.17 15.18 20.06
CA LEU A 109 7.36 14.87 18.62
C LEU A 109 7.92 16.07 17.86
N ARG A 110 7.31 17.25 18.03
CA ARG A 110 7.80 18.47 17.38
C ARG A 110 9.25 18.77 17.70
N LYS A 111 9.64 18.69 18.98
CA LYS A 111 11.03 18.92 19.38
C LYS A 111 12.00 17.92 18.75
N ARG A 112 11.60 16.64 18.63
CA ARG A 112 12.45 15.61 18.00
C ARG A 112 12.57 15.79 16.50
N ILE A 113 11.47 16.07 15.82
CA ILE A 113 11.46 16.34 14.38
C ILE A 113 12.24 17.62 14.08
N ASP A 114 12.04 18.69 14.84
CA ASP A 114 12.80 19.92 14.71
C ASP A 114 14.33 19.73 14.87
N ARG A 115 14.71 18.87 15.79
CA ARG A 115 16.11 18.51 15.96
C ARG A 115 16.63 17.70 14.77
N ALA A 116 15.89 16.69 14.36
CA ALA A 116 16.27 15.85 13.22
C ALA A 116 16.46 16.67 11.94
N LEU A 117 15.54 17.60 11.64
CA LEU A 117 15.63 18.47 10.46
C LEU A 117 16.85 19.41 10.49
N ARG A 118 17.37 19.75 11.68
CA ARG A 118 18.59 20.56 11.81
C ARG A 118 19.86 19.72 11.73
N ASP A 119 19.86 18.55 12.37
CA ASP A 119 21.04 17.74 12.59
C ASP A 119 21.35 16.79 11.41
N VAL A 120 20.34 16.47 10.59
CA VAL A 120 20.49 15.58 9.43
C VAL A 120 20.75 16.38 8.18
N ASP A 121 21.84 16.04 7.50
CA ASP A 121 22.07 16.53 6.14
C ASP A 121 21.29 15.67 5.15
N ILE A 122 20.41 16.32 4.39
CA ILE A 122 19.52 15.66 3.43
C ILE A 122 20.02 16.01 2.04
N ASP A 123 20.79 15.09 1.47
CA ASP A 123 21.27 15.23 0.11
C ASP A 123 20.13 15.03 -0.90
N ASP A 124 20.15 15.84 -1.95
CA ASP A 124 19.21 15.70 -3.04
C ASP A 124 19.72 14.70 -4.07
N VAL A 125 19.09 13.53 -4.09
CA VAL A 125 19.44 12.44 -5.02
C VAL A 125 19.04 12.72 -6.47
N LEU A 126 18.13 13.68 -6.73
CA LEU A 126 17.74 14.04 -8.09
C LEU A 126 18.74 15.02 -8.71
N PRO A 127 19.25 14.73 -9.92
CA PRO A 127 20.07 15.67 -10.67
C PRO A 127 19.36 17.01 -10.88
N SER A 128 20.11 18.11 -10.78
CA SER A 128 19.58 19.49 -10.94
C SER A 128 18.84 19.68 -12.27
N VAL A 129 19.31 19.04 -13.35
CA VAL A 129 18.65 19.06 -14.68
C VAL A 129 17.25 18.43 -14.62
N MET A 130 17.08 17.33 -13.90
CA MET A 130 15.78 16.70 -13.74
C MET A 130 14.84 17.58 -12.90
N ARG A 131 15.35 18.15 -11.81
CA ARG A 131 14.56 19.08 -10.98
C ARG A 131 14.07 20.27 -11.79
N ALA A 132 14.94 20.90 -12.56
CA ALA A 132 14.59 22.01 -13.43
C ALA A 132 13.54 21.61 -14.49
N ARG A 133 13.76 20.48 -15.17
CA ARG A 133 12.83 19.97 -16.21
C ARG A 133 11.41 19.73 -15.67
N HIS A 134 11.28 19.24 -14.46
CA HIS A 134 9.99 18.89 -13.85
C HIS A 134 9.49 19.95 -12.86
N GLN A 135 10.19 21.09 -12.76
CA GLN A 135 9.85 22.19 -11.85
C GLN A 135 9.67 21.70 -10.40
N LEU A 136 10.65 20.94 -9.91
CA LEU A 136 10.66 20.38 -8.57
C LEU A 136 11.59 21.17 -7.66
N ASP A 137 11.12 21.46 -6.45
CA ASP A 137 11.92 22.07 -5.39
C ASP A 137 12.99 21.08 -4.87
N GLY A 138 13.95 21.60 -4.11
CA GLY A 138 14.92 20.78 -3.39
C GLY A 138 14.25 19.83 -2.40
N LEU A 139 14.84 18.65 -2.19
CA LEU A 139 14.26 17.67 -1.26
C LEU A 139 14.20 18.22 0.17
N LYS A 140 15.31 18.79 0.65
CA LYS A 140 15.40 19.39 1.98
C LYS A 140 14.40 20.52 2.16
N ASP A 141 14.33 21.44 1.19
CA ASP A 141 13.41 22.58 1.22
C ASP A 141 11.95 22.11 1.26
N SER A 142 11.62 21.08 0.48
CA SER A 142 10.28 20.49 0.45
C SER A 142 9.90 19.84 1.79
N ILE A 143 10.82 19.08 2.40
CA ILE A 143 10.60 18.49 3.72
C ILE A 143 10.45 19.57 4.78
N GLU A 144 11.34 20.57 4.80
CA GLU A 144 11.27 21.68 5.76
C GLU A 144 9.96 22.47 5.61
N ARG A 145 9.55 22.77 4.38
CA ARG A 145 8.28 23.46 4.09
C ARG A 145 7.06 22.70 4.61
N LEU A 146 7.02 21.39 4.47
CA LEU A 146 5.91 20.58 4.97
C LEU A 146 5.90 20.45 6.50
N HIS A 147 7.05 20.49 7.14
CA HIS A 147 7.17 20.45 8.60
C HIS A 147 7.04 21.82 9.27
N ARG A 148 7.36 22.87 8.56
CA ARG A 148 7.32 24.27 9.02
C ARG A 148 6.72 25.16 7.94
N PRO A 149 5.46 24.98 7.58
CA PRO A 149 4.85 25.81 6.54
C PRO A 149 4.91 27.28 6.97
N PRO A 150 5.28 28.20 6.07
CA PRO A 150 5.29 29.63 6.39
C PRO A 150 3.88 30.12 6.75
N PRO A 151 3.73 31.23 7.46
CA PRO A 151 2.42 31.71 7.93
C PRO A 151 1.41 32.01 6.81
N ASP A 152 1.93 32.37 5.64
CA ASP A 152 1.19 32.67 4.41
C ASP A 152 0.99 31.47 3.50
N ALA A 153 1.40 30.27 3.95
CA ALA A 153 1.18 29.06 3.17
C ALA A 153 -0.32 28.78 2.99
N ASP A 154 -0.68 28.41 1.78
CA ASP A 154 -2.04 27.95 1.47
C ASP A 154 -2.36 26.66 2.21
N ALA A 155 -3.12 26.77 3.29
CA ALA A 155 -3.54 25.64 4.13
C ALA A 155 -4.37 24.63 3.34
N LEU A 156 -5.17 25.07 2.35
CA LEU A 156 -5.97 24.18 1.51
C LEU A 156 -5.08 23.39 0.56
N ALA A 157 -4.09 24.03 -0.06
CA ALA A 157 -3.12 23.36 -0.93
C ALA A 157 -2.29 22.32 -0.16
N LEU A 158 -1.89 22.63 1.09
CA LEU A 158 -1.22 21.66 1.97
C LEU A 158 -2.11 20.46 2.30
N GLN A 159 -3.37 20.70 2.62
CA GLN A 159 -4.34 19.64 2.95
C GLN A 159 -4.68 18.78 1.73
N GLN A 160 -4.87 19.39 0.56
CA GLN A 160 -5.15 18.72 -0.71
C GLN A 160 -3.92 18.12 -1.37
N ARG A 161 -2.73 18.31 -0.78
CA ARG A 161 -1.44 17.84 -1.32
C ARG A 161 -1.10 18.41 -2.70
N THR A 162 -1.54 19.63 -3.00
CA THR A 162 -1.24 20.35 -4.24
C THR A 162 -0.09 21.36 -4.09
N ASP A 163 0.40 21.60 -2.87
CA ASP A 163 1.58 22.41 -2.61
C ASP A 163 2.82 21.82 -3.32
N PRO A 164 3.73 22.65 -3.88
CA PRO A 164 4.94 22.19 -4.58
C PRO A 164 5.80 21.20 -3.79
N ALA A 165 5.88 21.34 -2.46
CA ALA A 165 6.62 20.42 -1.62
C ALA A 165 6.02 18.99 -1.63
N TRP A 166 4.69 18.86 -1.64
CA TRP A 166 4.03 17.56 -1.82
C TRP A 166 4.30 16.96 -3.20
N ARG A 167 4.28 17.80 -4.24
CA ARG A 167 4.61 17.38 -5.62
C ARG A 167 5.98 16.76 -5.69
N ARG A 168 6.97 17.35 -4.99
CA ARG A 168 8.33 16.79 -4.91
C ARG A 168 8.33 15.41 -4.26
N LEU A 169 7.74 15.23 -3.09
CA LEU A 169 7.73 13.95 -2.39
C LEU A 169 6.99 12.87 -3.17
N MET A 170 5.85 13.21 -3.79
CA MET A 170 5.12 12.27 -4.65
C MET A 170 5.93 11.85 -5.86
N PHE A 171 6.69 12.77 -6.47
CA PHE A 171 7.57 12.45 -7.58
C PHE A 171 8.66 11.47 -7.16
N ASP A 172 9.33 11.72 -6.03
CA ASP A 172 10.39 10.84 -5.52
C ASP A 172 9.85 9.44 -5.21
N GLU A 173 8.70 9.35 -4.57
CA GLU A 173 8.06 8.06 -4.25
C GLU A 173 7.71 7.27 -5.52
N LEU A 174 7.08 7.93 -6.50
CA LEU A 174 6.73 7.30 -7.77
C LEU A 174 7.97 6.90 -8.57
N LEU A 175 9.02 7.72 -8.56
CA LEU A 175 10.28 7.41 -9.22
C LEU A 175 10.97 6.21 -8.55
N ALA A 176 11.04 6.19 -7.22
CA ALA A 176 11.59 5.07 -6.47
C ALA A 176 10.85 3.76 -6.77
N GLN A 177 9.51 3.80 -6.81
CA GLN A 177 8.70 2.66 -7.22
C GLN A 177 9.04 2.21 -8.65
N GLN A 178 9.11 3.14 -9.61
CA GLN A 178 9.42 2.79 -11.01
C GLN A 178 10.84 2.20 -11.16
N LEU A 179 11.81 2.75 -10.44
CA LEU A 179 13.18 2.22 -10.44
C LEU A 179 13.25 0.83 -9.81
N ALA A 180 12.57 0.62 -8.68
CA ALA A 180 12.48 -0.70 -8.05
C ALA A 180 11.83 -1.74 -8.97
N LEU A 181 10.75 -1.36 -9.67
CA LEU A 181 10.09 -2.19 -10.66
C LEU A 181 11.01 -2.55 -11.82
N ARG A 182 11.75 -1.56 -12.32
CA ARG A 182 12.71 -1.75 -13.41
C ARG A 182 13.86 -2.67 -12.99
N ALA A 183 14.45 -2.42 -11.83
CA ALA A 183 15.51 -3.28 -11.29
C ALA A 183 15.03 -4.73 -11.08
N ALA A 184 13.80 -4.91 -10.59
CA ALA A 184 13.22 -6.25 -10.45
C ALA A 184 12.96 -6.93 -11.81
N ARG A 185 12.61 -6.19 -12.86
CA ARG A 185 12.48 -6.72 -14.23
C ARG A 185 13.85 -7.10 -14.81
N GLU A 186 14.85 -6.25 -14.67
CA GLU A 186 16.22 -6.51 -15.12
C GLU A 186 16.80 -7.75 -14.43
N ALA A 187 16.67 -7.86 -13.10
CA ALA A 187 17.10 -9.03 -12.35
C ALA A 187 16.37 -10.34 -12.74
N ARG A 188 15.17 -10.24 -13.30
CA ARG A 188 14.45 -11.41 -13.85
C ARG A 188 14.85 -11.72 -15.30
N ALA A 189 15.15 -10.70 -16.09
CA ALA A 189 15.59 -10.89 -17.47
C ALA A 189 16.89 -11.69 -17.56
N ASP A 190 17.71 -11.66 -16.49
CA ASP A 190 18.93 -12.46 -16.37
C ASP A 190 18.66 -13.94 -16.07
N ARG A 191 17.43 -14.29 -15.65
CA ARG A 191 17.03 -15.68 -15.44
C ARG A 191 16.62 -16.31 -16.76
N ARG A 192 16.97 -17.58 -16.92
CA ARG A 192 16.54 -18.37 -18.06
C ARG A 192 15.28 -19.17 -17.73
N ALA A 193 14.44 -19.42 -18.71
CA ALA A 193 13.34 -20.36 -18.66
C ALA A 193 13.48 -21.38 -19.77
N TYR A 194 12.85 -22.53 -19.60
CA TYR A 194 12.71 -23.48 -20.69
C TYR A 194 11.72 -22.95 -21.72
N PRO A 195 12.10 -22.75 -22.99
CA PRO A 195 11.15 -22.34 -24.01
C PRO A 195 10.13 -23.45 -24.26
N LEU A 196 8.86 -23.13 -24.12
CA LEU A 196 7.76 -24.07 -24.39
C LEU A 196 7.32 -23.96 -25.86
N ALA A 197 8.26 -24.15 -26.74
CA ALA A 197 8.03 -24.12 -28.21
C ALA A 197 7.88 -25.55 -28.72
N THR A 198 6.65 -25.93 -29.11
CA THR A 198 6.31 -27.27 -29.59
C THR A 198 5.33 -27.19 -30.76
N ASP A 199 5.07 -28.32 -31.41
CA ASP A 199 4.13 -28.42 -32.55
C ASP A 199 2.65 -28.28 -32.11
N GLY A 200 2.38 -28.22 -30.81
CA GLY A 200 1.04 -27.94 -30.28
C GLY A 200 0.08 -29.15 -30.31
N LEU A 201 0.57 -30.36 -30.30
CA LEU A 201 -0.27 -31.58 -30.43
C LEU A 201 -1.24 -31.77 -29.26
N ILE A 202 -0.77 -31.61 -27.99
CA ILE A 202 -1.64 -31.75 -26.80
C ILE A 202 -2.59 -30.56 -26.74
N SER A 203 -2.10 -29.35 -26.98
CA SER A 203 -2.92 -28.13 -27.03
C SER A 203 -3.99 -28.20 -28.11
N ALA A 204 -3.69 -28.74 -29.30
CA ALA A 204 -4.64 -28.94 -30.38
C ALA A 204 -5.70 -30.00 -30.02
N ARG A 205 -5.29 -31.16 -29.46
CA ARG A 205 -6.21 -32.19 -28.96
C ARG A 205 -7.15 -31.64 -27.88
N LEU A 206 -6.59 -30.89 -26.93
CA LEU A 206 -7.40 -30.23 -25.90
C LEU A 206 -8.46 -29.32 -26.55
N ARG A 207 -8.06 -28.46 -27.49
CA ARG A 207 -9.01 -27.54 -28.18
C ARG A 207 -10.10 -28.29 -28.96
N ALA A 208 -9.76 -29.40 -29.57
CA ALA A 208 -10.73 -30.23 -30.31
C ALA A 208 -11.74 -30.94 -29.41
N GLN A 209 -11.39 -31.23 -28.17
CA GLN A 209 -12.28 -31.91 -27.20
C GLN A 209 -13.12 -30.96 -26.36
N LEU A 210 -12.83 -29.66 -26.36
CA LEU A 210 -13.65 -28.70 -25.60
C LEU A 210 -15.09 -28.66 -26.16
N PRO A 211 -16.12 -28.66 -25.27
CA PRO A 211 -17.52 -28.60 -25.69
C PRO A 211 -17.93 -27.22 -26.23
N PHE A 212 -16.99 -26.33 -26.42
CA PHE A 212 -17.17 -24.95 -26.92
C PHE A 212 -15.95 -24.48 -27.72
N THR A 213 -16.15 -23.46 -28.53
CA THR A 213 -15.05 -22.77 -29.22
C THR A 213 -14.54 -21.60 -28.39
N LEU A 214 -13.25 -21.31 -28.45
CA LEU A 214 -12.69 -20.13 -27.81
C LEU A 214 -13.25 -18.87 -28.44
N THR A 215 -13.60 -17.90 -27.61
CA THR A 215 -13.99 -16.56 -28.06
C THR A 215 -12.81 -15.84 -28.71
N VAL A 216 -13.07 -14.81 -29.52
CA VAL A 216 -12.02 -13.97 -30.15
C VAL A 216 -11.05 -13.40 -29.12
N ALA A 217 -11.57 -12.95 -27.96
CA ALA A 217 -10.75 -12.44 -26.87
C ALA A 217 -9.85 -13.52 -26.26
N GLN A 218 -10.38 -14.72 -26.03
CA GLN A 218 -9.60 -15.86 -25.53
C GLN A 218 -8.53 -16.32 -26.52
N GLN A 219 -8.85 -16.34 -27.82
CA GLN A 219 -7.87 -16.67 -28.87
C GLN A 219 -6.72 -15.67 -28.90
N ARG A 220 -7.03 -14.37 -28.86
CA ARG A 220 -6.01 -13.31 -28.80
C ARG A 220 -5.11 -13.46 -27.57
N VAL A 221 -5.70 -13.61 -26.38
CA VAL A 221 -4.94 -13.77 -25.13
C VAL A 221 -4.08 -15.04 -25.16
N TRP A 222 -4.63 -16.13 -25.69
CA TRP A 222 -3.87 -17.37 -25.86
C TRP A 222 -2.66 -17.18 -26.76
N SER A 223 -2.83 -16.55 -27.91
CA SER A 223 -1.71 -16.29 -28.84
C SER A 223 -0.60 -15.44 -28.20
N GLU A 224 -0.97 -14.45 -27.39
CA GLU A 224 0.01 -13.64 -26.65
C GLU A 224 0.77 -14.47 -25.59
N ILE A 225 0.06 -15.33 -24.85
CA ILE A 225 0.67 -16.23 -23.85
C ILE A 225 1.58 -17.24 -24.52
N GLU A 226 1.14 -17.82 -25.63
CA GLU A 226 1.91 -18.80 -26.40
C GLU A 226 3.24 -18.22 -26.91
N LEU A 227 3.24 -17.00 -27.41
CA LEU A 227 4.44 -16.29 -27.82
C LEU A 227 5.41 -16.04 -26.66
N ASP A 228 4.90 -15.70 -25.48
CA ASP A 228 5.76 -15.48 -24.32
C ASP A 228 6.30 -16.79 -23.73
N LEU A 229 5.50 -17.87 -23.74
CA LEU A 229 5.95 -19.20 -23.31
C LEU A 229 7.07 -19.77 -24.19
N ALA A 230 7.12 -19.39 -25.46
CA ALA A 230 8.18 -19.81 -26.39
C ALA A 230 9.53 -19.11 -26.17
N ARG A 231 9.61 -18.12 -25.30
CA ARG A 231 10.84 -17.38 -25.01
C ARG A 231 11.73 -18.11 -24.01
N THR A 232 13.03 -17.82 -24.06
CA THR A 232 14.02 -18.30 -23.08
C THR A 232 14.02 -17.48 -21.79
N GLN A 233 13.20 -16.43 -21.70
CA GLN A 233 13.01 -15.61 -20.51
C GLN A 233 11.71 -16.02 -19.80
N PRO A 234 11.69 -16.05 -18.46
CA PRO A 234 10.49 -16.42 -17.72
C PRO A 234 9.32 -15.46 -18.01
N MET A 235 8.22 -16.00 -18.52
CA MET A 235 6.97 -15.25 -18.65
C MET A 235 6.43 -14.89 -17.25
N HIS A 236 6.00 -13.65 -17.07
CA HIS A 236 5.23 -13.21 -15.92
C HIS A 236 3.98 -12.48 -16.43
N ARG A 237 2.85 -13.18 -16.52
CA ARG A 237 1.60 -12.59 -17.01
C ARG A 237 0.49 -12.67 -15.97
N LEU A 238 -0.30 -11.62 -15.93
CA LEU A 238 -1.58 -11.57 -15.22
C LEU A 238 -2.71 -11.72 -16.23
N LEU A 239 -3.47 -12.80 -16.15
CA LEU A 239 -4.70 -13.02 -16.88
C LEU A 239 -5.88 -12.54 -16.03
N GLN A 240 -6.44 -11.40 -16.42
CA GLN A 240 -7.58 -10.80 -15.75
C GLN A 240 -8.86 -11.00 -16.55
N GLY A 241 -9.95 -11.29 -15.86
CA GLY A 241 -11.28 -11.42 -16.46
C GLY A 241 -12.31 -11.81 -15.40
N ASP A 242 -13.58 -11.53 -15.65
CA ASP A 242 -14.68 -11.81 -14.73
C ASP A 242 -14.81 -13.31 -14.40
N VAL A 243 -15.57 -13.62 -13.36
CA VAL A 243 -15.96 -15.01 -13.04
C VAL A 243 -16.70 -15.58 -14.24
N GLY A 244 -16.29 -16.76 -14.70
CA GLY A 244 -16.89 -17.38 -15.90
C GLY A 244 -16.31 -16.93 -17.24
N SER A 245 -15.36 -16.00 -17.28
CA SER A 245 -14.72 -15.54 -18.54
C SER A 245 -13.84 -16.59 -19.24
N GLY A 246 -13.67 -17.76 -18.64
CA GLY A 246 -12.88 -18.86 -19.19
C GLY A 246 -11.38 -18.81 -18.90
N LYS A 247 -10.95 -18.14 -17.82
CA LYS A 247 -9.54 -18.15 -17.40
C LYS A 247 -8.96 -19.56 -17.25
N THR A 248 -9.77 -20.48 -16.75
CA THR A 248 -9.36 -21.89 -16.54
C THR A 248 -9.02 -22.60 -17.84
N VAL A 249 -9.70 -22.32 -18.95
CA VAL A 249 -9.35 -22.96 -20.24
C VAL A 249 -8.02 -22.43 -20.78
N ILE A 250 -7.72 -21.15 -20.59
CA ILE A 250 -6.42 -20.57 -20.96
C ILE A 250 -5.31 -21.18 -20.09
N ALA A 251 -5.57 -21.35 -18.78
CA ALA A 251 -4.65 -22.04 -17.87
C ALA A 251 -4.39 -23.50 -18.30
N ALA A 252 -5.44 -24.22 -18.69
CA ALA A 252 -5.32 -25.61 -19.18
C ALA A 252 -4.51 -25.69 -20.50
N LEU A 253 -4.69 -24.75 -21.42
CA LEU A 253 -3.90 -24.65 -22.65
C LEU A 253 -2.41 -24.38 -22.35
N ALA A 254 -2.15 -23.47 -21.40
CA ALA A 254 -0.77 -23.18 -20.98
C ALA A 254 -0.11 -24.39 -20.29
N ALA A 255 -0.86 -25.12 -19.44
CA ALA A 255 -0.39 -26.37 -18.84
C ALA A 255 -0.12 -27.44 -19.90
N ALA A 256 -1.03 -27.62 -20.87
CA ALA A 256 -0.83 -28.52 -21.99
C ALA A 256 0.46 -28.22 -22.77
N ARG A 257 0.78 -26.92 -22.97
CA ARG A 257 2.00 -26.49 -23.64
C ARG A 257 3.27 -26.85 -22.86
N ALA A 258 3.25 -26.70 -21.53
CA ALA A 258 4.36 -27.10 -20.68
C ALA A 258 4.58 -28.63 -20.72
N ILE A 259 3.51 -29.39 -20.60
CA ILE A 259 3.52 -30.87 -20.62
C ILE A 259 4.04 -31.39 -21.97
N GLU A 260 3.59 -30.80 -23.04
CA GLU A 260 4.02 -31.14 -24.41
C GLU A 260 5.53 -30.91 -24.63
N SER A 261 6.09 -29.90 -23.93
CA SER A 261 7.54 -29.63 -23.90
C SER A 261 8.31 -30.59 -22.98
N GLY A 262 7.68 -31.61 -22.40
CA GLY A 262 8.28 -32.55 -21.47
C GLY A 262 8.54 -31.99 -20.08
N LEU A 263 7.79 -30.94 -19.66
CA LEU A 263 7.93 -30.27 -18.39
C LEU A 263 6.67 -30.43 -17.56
N GLN A 264 6.80 -30.20 -16.25
CA GLN A 264 5.67 -30.21 -15.33
C GLN A 264 5.01 -28.83 -15.26
N ALA A 265 3.69 -28.83 -15.04
CA ALA A 265 2.91 -27.64 -14.73
C ALA A 265 2.28 -27.75 -13.34
N ALA A 266 2.26 -26.65 -12.58
CA ALA A 266 1.60 -26.56 -11.28
C ALA A 266 0.47 -25.54 -11.34
N LEU A 267 -0.73 -25.89 -10.86
CA LEU A 267 -1.86 -24.99 -10.73
C LEU A 267 -2.23 -24.86 -9.25
N MET A 268 -2.06 -23.69 -8.70
CA MET A 268 -2.28 -23.39 -7.30
C MET A 268 -3.49 -22.48 -7.11
N ALA A 269 -4.39 -22.84 -6.19
CA ALA A 269 -5.51 -22.02 -5.76
C ALA A 269 -5.47 -21.76 -4.24
N PRO A 270 -6.07 -20.64 -3.76
CA PRO A 270 -5.95 -20.22 -2.36
C PRO A 270 -6.70 -21.10 -1.37
N THR A 271 -7.73 -21.79 -1.82
CA THR A 271 -8.57 -22.65 -0.97
C THR A 271 -8.72 -24.05 -1.58
N GLU A 272 -8.95 -25.06 -0.75
CA GLU A 272 -9.16 -26.42 -1.22
C GLU A 272 -10.38 -26.53 -2.14
N ILE A 273 -11.44 -25.79 -1.86
CA ILE A 273 -12.66 -25.78 -2.69
C ILE A 273 -12.36 -25.29 -4.11
N LEU A 274 -11.63 -24.19 -4.24
CA LEU A 274 -11.25 -23.64 -5.54
C LEU A 274 -10.26 -24.56 -6.27
N ALA A 275 -9.29 -25.10 -5.55
CA ALA A 275 -8.34 -26.05 -6.11
C ALA A 275 -9.05 -27.32 -6.61
N GLU A 276 -10.02 -27.84 -5.86
CA GLU A 276 -10.82 -29.00 -6.28
C GLU A 276 -11.68 -28.71 -7.51
N GLN A 277 -12.29 -27.52 -7.59
CA GLN A 277 -13.01 -27.08 -8.79
C GLN A 277 -12.11 -27.04 -10.02
N HIS A 278 -10.89 -26.48 -9.87
CA HIS A 278 -9.90 -26.50 -10.93
C HIS A 278 -9.48 -27.92 -11.29
N PHE A 279 -9.16 -28.75 -10.29
CA PHE A 279 -8.76 -30.12 -10.51
C PHE A 279 -9.79 -30.91 -11.33
N ARG A 280 -11.06 -30.88 -10.90
CA ARG A 280 -12.16 -31.55 -11.60
C ARG A 280 -12.26 -31.08 -13.07
N LYS A 281 -12.15 -29.76 -13.28
CA LYS A 281 -12.31 -29.19 -14.60
C LYS A 281 -11.15 -29.49 -15.54
N VAL A 282 -9.92 -29.38 -15.05
CA VAL A 282 -8.74 -29.71 -15.87
C VAL A 282 -8.61 -31.21 -16.09
N ALA A 283 -9.04 -32.06 -15.12
CA ALA A 283 -9.07 -33.50 -15.27
C ALA A 283 -10.08 -33.92 -16.35
N GLU A 284 -11.28 -33.33 -16.36
CA GLU A 284 -12.28 -33.57 -17.40
C GLU A 284 -11.72 -33.31 -18.80
N TRP A 285 -10.86 -32.33 -18.98
CA TRP A 285 -10.33 -31.93 -20.28
C TRP A 285 -9.04 -32.62 -20.68
N LEU A 286 -8.12 -32.83 -19.74
CA LEU A 286 -6.75 -33.27 -20.02
C LEU A 286 -6.53 -34.78 -19.79
N SER A 287 -7.25 -35.43 -18.85
CA SER A 287 -7.07 -36.88 -18.64
C SER A 287 -7.46 -37.72 -19.85
N PRO A 288 -8.54 -37.41 -20.63
CA PRO A 288 -8.88 -38.18 -21.82
C PRO A 288 -7.82 -38.13 -22.94
N ILE A 289 -6.94 -37.11 -22.92
CA ILE A 289 -5.83 -37.00 -23.88
C ILE A 289 -4.50 -37.56 -23.36
N GLY A 290 -4.54 -38.27 -22.20
CA GLY A 290 -3.41 -38.98 -21.64
C GLY A 290 -2.53 -38.22 -20.67
N VAL A 291 -2.95 -37.01 -20.22
CA VAL A 291 -2.21 -36.23 -19.23
C VAL A 291 -2.41 -36.79 -17.84
N GLN A 292 -1.32 -37.04 -17.13
CA GLN A 292 -1.32 -37.50 -15.74
C GLN A 292 -1.44 -36.30 -14.80
N ILE A 293 -2.54 -36.23 -14.06
CA ILE A 293 -2.86 -35.12 -13.17
C ILE A 293 -2.83 -35.61 -11.73
N GLU A 294 -2.07 -34.89 -10.87
CA GLU A 294 -1.95 -35.21 -9.45
C GLU A 294 -2.64 -34.14 -8.60
N TRP A 295 -3.30 -34.61 -7.54
CA TRP A 295 -3.93 -33.74 -6.55
C TRP A 295 -3.08 -33.63 -5.29
N LEU A 296 -2.75 -32.41 -4.85
CA LEU A 296 -2.03 -32.20 -3.60
C LEU A 296 -2.70 -31.11 -2.74
N ALA A 297 -3.34 -31.52 -1.66
CA ALA A 297 -3.99 -30.64 -0.69
C ALA A 297 -3.65 -30.99 0.76
N GLY A 298 -3.92 -30.07 1.67
CA GLY A 298 -3.58 -30.21 3.09
C GLY A 298 -4.30 -31.37 3.79
N ARG A 299 -5.52 -31.73 3.33
CA ARG A 299 -6.40 -32.76 3.95
C ARG A 299 -6.09 -34.19 3.51
N LEU A 300 -5.13 -34.42 2.63
CA LEU A 300 -4.74 -35.76 2.23
C LEU A 300 -4.21 -36.56 3.43
N THR A 301 -4.50 -37.85 3.44
CA THR A 301 -3.84 -38.74 4.40
C THR A 301 -2.33 -38.75 4.21
N PRO A 302 -1.53 -39.00 5.25
CA PRO A 302 -0.06 -39.04 5.10
C PRO A 302 0.44 -39.99 4.01
N ALA A 303 -0.22 -41.11 3.82
CA ALA A 303 0.10 -42.08 2.76
C ALA A 303 -0.20 -41.51 1.36
N ALA A 304 -1.40 -40.93 1.16
CA ALA A 304 -1.76 -40.32 -0.12
C ALA A 304 -0.87 -39.12 -0.45
N LYS A 305 -0.52 -38.30 0.57
CA LYS A 305 0.38 -37.17 0.40
C LYS A 305 1.77 -37.63 -0.06
N ARG A 306 2.33 -38.67 0.54
CA ARG A 306 3.62 -39.25 0.12
C ARG A 306 3.56 -39.79 -1.31
N ALA A 307 2.51 -40.57 -1.65
CA ALA A 307 2.34 -41.09 -3.00
C ALA A 307 2.29 -39.97 -4.05
N ALA A 308 1.55 -38.88 -3.77
CA ALA A 308 1.49 -37.72 -4.63
C ALA A 308 2.88 -37.04 -4.75
N GLN A 309 3.61 -36.89 -3.65
CA GLN A 309 4.96 -36.31 -3.66
C GLN A 309 5.94 -37.17 -4.46
N ASP A 310 5.88 -38.50 -4.34
CA ASP A 310 6.70 -39.44 -5.11
C ASP A 310 6.37 -39.38 -6.62
N SER A 311 5.09 -39.28 -6.97
CA SER A 311 4.59 -39.08 -8.34
C SER A 311 5.10 -37.75 -8.95
N ILE A 312 5.16 -36.69 -8.16
CA ILE A 312 5.69 -35.39 -8.57
C ILE A 312 7.22 -35.47 -8.76
N ALA A 313 7.91 -36.03 -7.78
CA ALA A 313 9.37 -36.10 -7.77
C ALA A 313 9.93 -37.06 -8.88
N SER A 314 9.19 -38.10 -9.27
CA SER A 314 9.53 -38.97 -10.37
C SER A 314 9.22 -38.38 -11.76
N GLY A 315 8.47 -37.25 -11.82
CA GLY A 315 8.00 -36.67 -13.08
C GLY A 315 6.82 -37.41 -13.72
N GLN A 316 6.27 -38.43 -13.05
CA GLN A 316 5.06 -39.14 -13.52
C GLN A 316 3.85 -38.17 -13.55
N ALA A 317 3.67 -37.37 -12.51
CA ALA A 317 2.69 -36.31 -12.51
C ALA A 317 3.13 -35.17 -13.42
N GLN A 318 2.34 -34.88 -14.46
CA GLN A 318 2.62 -33.84 -15.45
C GLN A 318 1.94 -32.51 -15.10
N LEU A 319 0.69 -32.55 -14.59
CA LEU A 319 -0.03 -31.42 -14.05
C LEU A 319 -0.35 -31.65 -12.57
N ILE A 320 0.07 -30.75 -11.73
CA ILE A 320 -0.18 -30.82 -10.30
C ILE A 320 -1.13 -29.71 -9.91
N VAL A 321 -2.26 -30.08 -9.31
CA VAL A 321 -3.27 -29.10 -8.85
C VAL A 321 -3.37 -29.18 -7.34
N GLY A 322 -3.37 -28.02 -6.67
CA GLY A 322 -3.47 -28.00 -5.22
C GLY A 322 -3.52 -26.62 -4.61
N THR A 323 -3.25 -26.57 -3.31
CA THR A 323 -3.22 -25.34 -2.52
C THR A 323 -1.76 -24.94 -2.21
N HIS A 324 -1.57 -24.12 -1.18
CA HIS A 324 -0.24 -23.81 -0.64
C HIS A 324 0.61 -25.05 -0.27
N ALA A 325 0.02 -26.25 -0.25
CA ALA A 325 0.76 -27.49 -0.07
C ALA A 325 1.81 -27.72 -1.18
N LEU A 326 1.61 -27.13 -2.38
CA LEU A 326 2.53 -27.22 -3.52
C LEU A 326 3.87 -26.48 -3.30
N ILE A 327 3.93 -25.54 -2.37
CA ILE A 327 5.13 -24.74 -2.07
C ILE A 327 5.85 -25.17 -0.80
N GLN A 328 5.45 -26.30 -0.20
CA GLN A 328 6.16 -26.86 0.94
C GLN A 328 7.50 -27.47 0.50
N GLU A 329 8.52 -27.39 1.35
CA GLU A 329 9.88 -27.91 1.08
C GLU A 329 9.90 -29.40 0.69
N ALA A 330 8.89 -30.16 1.15
CA ALA A 330 8.76 -31.58 0.84
C ALA A 330 8.27 -31.88 -0.58
N VAL A 331 7.93 -30.87 -1.39
CA VAL A 331 7.47 -31.03 -2.78
C VAL A 331 8.59 -30.66 -3.73
N ALA A 332 9.22 -31.65 -4.32
CA ALA A 332 10.29 -31.47 -5.30
C ALA A 332 9.76 -31.77 -6.70
N PHE A 333 9.74 -30.75 -7.55
CA PHE A 333 9.46 -30.94 -8.98
C PHE A 333 10.72 -31.36 -9.71
N THR A 334 10.63 -32.36 -10.60
CA THR A 334 11.73 -32.77 -11.43
C THR A 334 12.15 -31.68 -12.40
N ARG A 335 11.18 -31.12 -13.14
CA ARG A 335 11.39 -30.00 -14.07
C ARG A 335 10.09 -29.16 -14.18
N LEU A 336 9.91 -28.20 -13.31
CA LEU A 336 8.77 -27.29 -13.37
C LEU A 336 8.95 -26.24 -14.46
N GLY A 337 8.16 -26.28 -15.53
CA GLY A 337 8.18 -25.31 -16.62
C GLY A 337 7.16 -24.19 -16.48
N LEU A 338 6.03 -24.46 -15.83
CA LEU A 338 4.96 -23.48 -15.69
C LEU A 338 4.31 -23.54 -14.30
N ALA A 339 4.21 -22.39 -13.65
CA ALA A 339 3.42 -22.19 -12.44
C ALA A 339 2.19 -21.32 -12.75
N ILE A 340 1.00 -21.80 -12.39
CA ILE A 340 -0.26 -21.09 -12.54
C ILE A 340 -0.80 -20.80 -11.15
N VAL A 341 -1.12 -19.55 -10.85
CA VAL A 341 -1.59 -19.10 -9.53
C VAL A 341 -2.94 -18.40 -9.68
N ASP A 342 -3.98 -18.98 -9.10
CA ASP A 342 -5.31 -18.35 -9.11
C ASP A 342 -5.50 -17.46 -7.87
N GLU A 343 -6.25 -16.34 -8.04
CA GLU A 343 -6.57 -15.36 -6.98
C GLU A 343 -5.32 -14.87 -6.21
N GLN A 344 -4.34 -14.41 -6.94
CA GLN A 344 -3.02 -14.00 -6.48
C GLN A 344 -2.99 -13.09 -5.23
N HIS A 345 -4.00 -12.23 -5.05
CA HIS A 345 -4.03 -11.28 -3.93
C HIS A 345 -4.05 -11.93 -2.54
N ARG A 346 -4.32 -13.23 -2.46
CA ARG A 346 -4.32 -14.03 -1.24
C ARG A 346 -2.97 -14.69 -0.91
N PHE A 347 -1.97 -14.53 -1.79
CA PHE A 347 -0.64 -15.14 -1.61
C PHE A 347 0.44 -14.09 -1.33
N GLY A 348 1.27 -14.31 -0.31
CA GLY A 348 2.43 -13.47 0.01
C GLY A 348 3.54 -13.56 -1.05
N VAL A 349 4.43 -12.54 -1.10
CA VAL A 349 5.55 -12.45 -2.08
C VAL A 349 6.49 -13.66 -1.96
N ALA A 350 6.79 -14.11 -0.73
CA ALA A 350 7.67 -15.26 -0.49
C ALA A 350 7.10 -16.58 -1.02
N GLN A 351 5.78 -16.76 -0.97
CA GLN A 351 5.11 -17.98 -1.44
C GLN A 351 5.15 -18.12 -2.97
N ARG A 352 5.20 -17.00 -3.69
CA ARG A 352 5.32 -16.97 -5.17
C ARG A 352 6.71 -17.34 -5.66
N LEU A 353 7.73 -17.05 -4.86
CA LEU A 353 9.13 -17.37 -5.15
C LEU A 353 9.50 -18.82 -4.82
N ALA A 354 8.67 -19.52 -4.03
CA ALA A 354 8.96 -20.88 -3.57
C ALA A 354 8.62 -21.97 -4.60
N LEU A 355 7.83 -21.67 -5.64
CA LEU A 355 7.66 -22.58 -6.78
C LEU A 355 8.92 -22.55 -7.67
N ARG A 356 10.01 -23.09 -7.14
CA ARG A 356 11.27 -23.27 -7.88
C ARG A 356 11.30 -24.69 -8.43
N GLY A 357 11.64 -24.82 -9.71
CA GLY A 357 11.95 -26.12 -10.29
C GLY A 357 13.26 -26.67 -9.70
N GLY A 358 13.46 -27.98 -9.77
CA GLY A 358 14.67 -28.67 -9.28
C GLY A 358 15.96 -28.34 -10.02
N ASP A 359 15.95 -27.41 -10.97
CA ASP A 359 17.11 -26.89 -11.68
C ASP A 359 17.35 -25.43 -11.29
N ASP A 360 18.44 -25.17 -10.58
CA ASP A 360 18.80 -23.81 -10.09
C ASP A 360 19.04 -22.80 -11.23
N ASN A 361 19.21 -23.26 -12.48
CA ASN A 361 19.49 -22.41 -13.62
C ASN A 361 18.23 -21.94 -14.38
N HIS A 362 17.08 -22.60 -14.21
CA HIS A 362 15.87 -22.29 -14.95
C HIS A 362 14.70 -21.94 -14.01
N ALA A 363 14.10 -20.78 -14.22
CA ALA A 363 12.89 -20.38 -13.52
C ALA A 363 11.65 -20.79 -14.33
N PRO A 364 10.57 -21.28 -13.69
CA PRO A 364 9.34 -21.58 -14.40
C PRO A 364 8.67 -20.29 -14.93
N HIS A 365 7.95 -20.41 -16.03
CA HIS A 365 7.00 -19.37 -16.45
C HIS A 365 5.89 -19.22 -15.40
N LEU A 366 5.41 -18.00 -15.19
CA LEU A 366 4.37 -17.70 -14.21
C LEU A 366 3.15 -17.08 -14.89
N LEU A 367 2.01 -17.76 -14.76
CA LEU A 367 0.71 -17.27 -15.19
C LEU A 367 -0.18 -17.03 -13.94
N MET A 368 -0.57 -15.80 -13.72
CA MET A 368 -1.43 -15.41 -12.61
C MET A 368 -2.85 -15.16 -13.12
N LEU A 369 -3.84 -15.69 -12.41
CA LEU A 369 -5.25 -15.50 -12.73
C LEU A 369 -5.89 -14.58 -11.68
N SER A 370 -6.76 -13.67 -12.10
CA SER A 370 -7.55 -12.84 -11.19
C SER A 370 -8.93 -12.52 -11.76
N ALA A 371 -9.95 -12.61 -10.90
CA ALA A 371 -11.30 -12.17 -11.22
C ALA A 371 -11.55 -10.70 -10.84
N THR A 372 -10.76 -10.15 -9.90
CA THR A 372 -10.93 -8.77 -9.47
C THR A 372 -10.12 -7.80 -10.33
N PRO A 373 -10.68 -6.64 -10.72
CA PRO A 373 -9.88 -5.60 -11.36
C PRO A 373 -8.85 -5.09 -10.34
N ILE A 374 -7.58 -5.41 -10.58
CA ILE A 374 -6.49 -4.88 -9.76
C ILE A 374 -6.21 -3.46 -10.27
N PRO A 375 -6.29 -2.41 -9.43
CA PRO A 375 -5.93 -1.07 -9.82
C PRO A 375 -4.53 -1.05 -10.45
N ARG A 376 -4.36 -0.28 -11.52
CA ARG A 376 -3.13 -0.26 -12.34
C ARG A 376 -1.86 -0.06 -11.50
N THR A 377 -1.94 0.75 -10.46
CA THR A 377 -0.86 0.98 -9.48
C THR A 377 -0.50 -0.27 -8.67
N LEU A 378 -1.50 -1.05 -8.25
CA LEU A 378 -1.29 -2.34 -7.57
C LEU A 378 -0.80 -3.42 -8.54
N ALA A 379 -1.34 -3.47 -9.77
CA ALA A 379 -0.85 -4.39 -10.80
C ALA A 379 0.63 -4.18 -11.09
N MET A 380 1.09 -2.93 -11.10
CA MET A 380 2.51 -2.61 -11.31
C MET A 380 3.41 -3.16 -10.21
N SER A 381 3.00 -3.16 -8.94
CA SER A 381 3.76 -3.75 -7.83
C SER A 381 3.76 -5.29 -7.83
N TYR A 382 2.84 -5.92 -8.58
CA TYR A 382 2.75 -7.39 -8.69
C TYR A 382 3.43 -7.95 -9.94
N LEU A 383 3.56 -7.16 -11.00
CA LEU A 383 4.20 -7.56 -12.25
C LEU A 383 5.71 -7.24 -12.28
N ALA A 384 6.17 -6.62 -11.21
CA ALA A 384 7.57 -6.27 -11.00
C ALA A 384 8.40 -7.44 -10.41
#